data_e488ee449b52fe3fdd10cb40e5886549
#
_entry.id   e488ee449b52fe3fdd10cb40e5886549
#
_cell.length_a   1.000
_cell.length_b   1.000
_cell.length_c   1.000
_cell.angle_alpha   90.00
_cell.angle_beta   90.00
_cell.angle_gamma   90.00
#
_symmetry.space_group_name_H-M   'P 1'
#
loop_
_entity.id
_entity.type
_entity.pdbx_description
1 polymer ?
#
loop_
_entity_poly.entity_id
_entity_poly.type
_entity_poly.pdbx_seq_one_letter_code
_entity_poly.pdbx_strand_id
1 'polypeptide(L)'
;TTINGSIPAPTLRWRAGDTVTLRVTNRLAEDTSIHWHGILLPYQMDGVPGISFKGIAPGETFTYRFKVRQTGTYWYHSHSGMQEQTGMYGAIVIDPAGGDPIRADRDYVVQLADWTDEDPMTVMTKLKMQSDYYNFNQPTAVQFFRDASNDGLSAAINKRKMWNQMRMNPTDLSDISAHTYTYLMNGVTPAGNWT
;
A
#
# COMPACT_ATOMS: atom_id res chain seq x y z
N THR A 1 -6.19 9.72 7.83
CA THR A 1 -5.50 9.32 9.08
C THR A 1 -3.99 9.46 8.89
N THR A 2 -3.25 9.98 9.88
CA THR A 2 -1.81 10.28 9.72
C THR A 2 -0.99 9.69 10.86
N ILE A 3 0.30 9.44 10.58
CA ILE A 3 1.32 9.22 11.62
C ILE A 3 2.24 10.44 11.63
N ASN A 4 2.35 11.11 12.78
CA ASN A 4 3.11 12.34 12.95
C ASN A 4 2.69 13.48 12.00
N GLY A 5 1.43 13.50 11.55
CA GLY A 5 0.87 14.59 10.77
C GLY A 5 1.19 14.57 9.27
N SER A 6 1.77 13.49 8.72
CA SER A 6 2.11 13.39 7.30
C SER A 6 1.51 12.15 6.63
N ILE A 7 1.34 12.22 5.32
CA ILE A 7 0.99 11.13 4.39
C ILE A 7 1.93 11.24 3.18
N PRO A 8 2.74 10.22 2.88
CA PRO A 8 3.01 9.05 3.73
C PRO A 8 3.61 9.47 5.07
N ALA A 9 3.54 8.55 6.03
CA ALA A 9 4.20 8.69 7.32
C ALA A 9 5.74 8.75 7.15
N PRO A 10 6.48 9.23 8.16
CA PRO A 10 7.94 9.35 8.06
C PRO A 10 8.62 8.03 7.69
N THR A 11 9.60 8.08 6.79
CA THR A 11 10.46 6.93 6.49
C THR A 11 11.29 6.59 7.73
N LEU A 12 11.22 5.33 8.15
CA LEU A 12 12.02 4.79 9.24
C LEU A 12 13.29 4.15 8.66
N ARG A 13 14.46 4.61 9.10
CA ARG A 13 15.74 4.05 8.67
C ARG A 13 16.46 3.40 9.84
N TRP A 14 16.76 2.12 9.69
CA TRP A 14 17.41 1.28 10.70
C TRP A 14 18.65 0.62 10.12
N ARG A 15 19.42 -0.05 10.99
CA ARG A 15 20.54 -0.89 10.59
C ARG A 15 20.31 -2.33 11.04
N ALA A 16 20.66 -3.28 10.20
CA ALA A 16 20.61 -4.70 10.58
C ALA A 16 21.51 -4.95 11.80
N GLY A 17 20.96 -5.64 12.78
CA GLY A 17 21.61 -5.89 14.08
C GLY A 17 21.16 -4.96 15.21
N ASP A 18 20.58 -3.80 14.90
CA ASP A 18 20.07 -2.87 15.91
C ASP A 18 18.87 -3.44 16.67
N THR A 19 18.66 -2.95 17.88
CA THR A 19 17.40 -3.13 18.61
C THR A 19 16.64 -1.83 18.55
N VAL A 20 15.51 -1.84 17.85
CA VAL A 20 14.65 -0.67 17.75
C VAL A 20 13.61 -0.65 18.86
N THR A 21 13.25 0.56 19.30
CA THR A 21 12.18 0.79 20.24
C THR A 21 11.31 1.92 19.71
N LEU A 22 10.05 1.62 19.39
CA LEU A 22 9.09 2.56 18.82
C LEU A 22 7.93 2.70 19.80
N ARG A 23 7.67 3.93 20.22
CA ARG A 23 6.55 4.27 21.10
C ARG A 23 5.46 4.92 20.27
N VAL A 24 4.35 4.21 20.12
CA VAL A 24 3.20 4.67 19.34
C VAL A 24 2.09 5.09 20.31
N THR A 25 1.78 6.38 20.31
CA THR A 25 0.67 6.94 21.09
C THR A 25 -0.53 7.13 20.17
N ASN A 26 -1.63 6.47 20.49
CA ASN A 26 -2.88 6.64 19.75
C ASN A 26 -3.59 7.93 20.13
N ARG A 27 -3.71 8.85 19.18
CA ARG A 27 -4.45 10.10 19.32
C ARG A 27 -5.77 10.13 18.53
N LEU A 28 -6.15 8.99 17.96
CA LEU A 28 -7.42 8.83 17.27
C LEU A 28 -8.54 8.59 18.28
N ALA A 29 -9.78 8.74 17.84
CA ALA A 29 -10.97 8.42 18.64
C ALA A 29 -11.33 6.92 18.61
N GLU A 30 -10.57 6.12 17.89
CA GLU A 30 -10.76 4.68 17.68
C GLU A 30 -9.46 3.92 17.93
N ASP A 31 -9.54 2.61 18.06
CA ASP A 31 -8.37 1.74 18.22
C ASP A 31 -7.49 1.79 16.96
N THR A 32 -6.19 1.67 17.17
CA THR A 32 -5.20 1.62 16.09
C THR A 32 -4.15 0.54 16.33
N SER A 33 -3.31 0.33 15.32
CA SER A 33 -2.18 -0.59 15.38
C SER A 33 -1.14 -0.19 14.34
N ILE A 34 0.09 -0.67 14.50
CA ILE A 34 1.12 -0.60 13.45
C ILE A 34 1.64 -1.99 13.19
N HIS A 35 1.47 -2.46 11.97
CA HIS A 35 2.08 -3.68 11.45
C HIS A 35 3.36 -3.33 10.69
N TRP A 36 4.41 -4.12 10.92
CA TRP A 36 5.73 -3.97 10.31
C TRP A 36 5.86 -4.96 9.16
N HIS A 37 5.34 -4.57 8.01
CA HIS A 37 5.14 -5.47 6.87
C HIS A 37 6.46 -6.04 6.34
N GLY A 38 6.55 -7.37 6.35
CA GLY A 38 7.73 -8.11 5.87
C GLY A 38 8.90 -8.19 6.86
N ILE A 39 8.75 -7.69 8.09
CA ILE A 39 9.79 -7.71 9.10
C ILE A 39 9.74 -9.00 9.94
N LEU A 40 10.89 -9.66 10.09
CA LEU A 40 11.07 -10.80 10.98
C LEU A 40 11.22 -10.33 12.43
N LEU A 41 10.18 -10.46 13.23
CA LEU A 41 10.10 -9.94 14.59
C LEU A 41 9.35 -10.92 15.51
N PRO A 42 9.42 -10.74 16.85
CA PRO A 42 8.61 -11.52 17.78
C PRO A 42 7.11 -11.30 17.53
N TYR A 43 6.36 -12.38 17.58
CA TYR A 43 4.92 -12.41 17.33
C TYR A 43 4.14 -11.28 18.02
N GLN A 44 4.46 -11.02 19.31
CA GLN A 44 3.78 -9.97 20.09
C GLN A 44 4.03 -8.55 19.57
N MET A 45 5.02 -8.36 18.70
CA MET A 45 5.39 -7.08 18.10
C MET A 45 4.88 -6.93 16.67
N ASP A 46 4.15 -7.92 16.14
CA ASP A 46 3.66 -7.93 14.75
C ASP A 46 2.58 -6.90 14.47
N GLY A 47 1.88 -6.46 15.50
CA GLY A 47 0.94 -5.35 15.41
C GLY A 47 -0.42 -5.69 14.76
N VAL A 48 -0.84 -6.95 14.79
CA VAL A 48 -2.13 -7.40 14.24
C VAL A 48 -3.15 -7.57 15.38
N PRO A 49 -4.15 -6.65 15.51
CA PRO A 49 -5.13 -6.70 16.58
C PRO A 49 -5.95 -8.00 16.57
N GLY A 50 -6.21 -8.52 17.77
CA GLY A 50 -6.95 -9.77 17.94
C GLY A 50 -6.16 -11.04 17.64
N ILE A 51 -4.94 -10.91 17.08
CA ILE A 51 -4.03 -12.02 16.79
C ILE A 51 -2.76 -11.88 17.65
N SER A 52 -1.94 -10.86 17.39
CA SER A 52 -0.65 -10.68 18.06
C SER A 52 -0.72 -9.79 19.31
N PHE A 53 -1.70 -8.91 19.40
CA PHE A 53 -1.96 -8.04 20.55
C PHE A 53 -3.39 -7.49 20.55
N LYS A 54 -3.76 -6.74 21.59
CA LYS A 54 -5.13 -6.18 21.73
C LYS A 54 -5.44 -4.96 20.86
N GLY A 55 -4.42 -4.35 20.22
CA GLY A 55 -4.51 -3.02 19.63
C GLY A 55 -4.08 -1.92 20.61
N ILE A 56 -4.11 -0.68 20.15
CA ILE A 56 -3.77 0.53 20.93
C ILE A 56 -5.03 1.37 21.06
N ALA A 57 -5.62 1.40 22.25
CA ALA A 57 -6.84 2.16 22.48
C ALA A 57 -6.60 3.70 22.44
N PRO A 58 -7.65 4.52 22.25
CA PRO A 58 -7.53 5.97 22.31
C PRO A 58 -6.81 6.45 23.58
N GLY A 59 -5.79 7.29 23.40
CA GLY A 59 -4.95 7.81 24.48
C GLY A 59 -3.87 6.85 24.98
N GLU A 60 -3.88 5.59 24.62
CA GLU A 60 -2.84 4.62 25.02
C GLU A 60 -1.54 4.81 24.22
N THR A 61 -0.45 4.36 24.82
CA THR A 61 0.86 4.22 24.18
C THR A 61 1.31 2.78 24.23
N PHE A 62 1.60 2.19 23.07
CA PHE A 62 2.21 0.88 22.95
C PHE A 62 3.69 1.01 22.58
N THR A 63 4.53 0.15 23.15
CA THR A 63 5.96 0.14 22.87
C THR A 63 6.33 -1.12 22.10
N TYR A 64 6.63 -0.96 20.85
CA TYR A 64 7.23 -2.00 20.02
C TYR A 64 8.73 -2.05 20.28
N ARG A 65 9.26 -3.22 20.57
CA ARG A 65 10.70 -3.42 20.79
C ARG A 65 11.15 -4.75 20.21
N PHE A 66 12.02 -4.69 19.20
CA PHE A 66 12.55 -5.89 18.56
C PHE A 66 13.93 -5.66 17.94
N LYS A 67 14.63 -6.76 17.70
CA LYS A 67 15.91 -6.75 17.01
C LYS A 67 15.68 -6.82 15.49
N VAL A 68 16.32 -5.92 14.74
CA VAL A 68 16.31 -5.91 13.29
C VAL A 68 17.26 -6.98 12.77
N ARG A 69 16.74 -7.99 12.06
CA ARG A 69 17.52 -9.18 11.65
C ARG A 69 17.76 -9.28 10.15
N GLN A 70 17.22 -8.37 9.37
CA GLN A 70 17.24 -8.40 7.91
C GLN A 70 17.66 -7.04 7.37
N THR A 71 17.92 -6.98 6.06
CA THR A 71 18.19 -5.77 5.31
C THR A 71 17.19 -5.62 4.18
N GLY A 72 17.05 -4.43 3.63
CA GLY A 72 16.18 -4.17 2.48
C GLY A 72 15.22 -3.01 2.71
N THR A 73 14.26 -2.89 1.80
CA THR A 73 13.22 -1.87 1.82
C THR A 73 11.88 -2.52 2.08
N TYR A 74 11.18 -2.01 3.08
CA TYR A 74 9.90 -2.53 3.58
C TYR A 74 8.96 -1.35 3.83
N TRP A 75 7.82 -1.61 4.43
CA TRP A 75 6.88 -0.58 4.83
C TRP A 75 6.17 -0.94 6.14
N TYR A 76 5.52 0.01 6.74
CA TYR A 76 4.65 -0.17 7.90
C TYR A 76 3.32 0.51 7.67
N HIS A 77 2.27 -0.03 8.24
CA HIS A 77 0.92 0.48 8.07
C HIS A 77 0.01 0.10 9.23
N SER A 78 -1.15 0.74 9.31
CA SER A 78 -2.17 0.30 10.24
C SER A 78 -2.75 -1.05 9.83
N HIS A 79 -3.06 -1.88 10.80
CA HIS A 79 -3.82 -3.12 10.63
C HIS A 79 -5.18 -3.03 11.34
N SER A 80 -5.73 -1.82 11.48
CA SER A 80 -7.00 -1.51 12.15
C SER A 80 -7.94 -0.80 11.18
N GLY A 81 -9.14 -1.37 10.98
CA GLY A 81 -10.14 -0.80 10.09
C GLY A 81 -9.60 -0.51 8.68
N MET A 82 -9.95 0.67 8.15
CA MET A 82 -9.47 1.17 6.85
C MET A 82 -8.43 2.29 7.01
N GLN A 83 -7.72 2.33 8.13
CA GLN A 83 -6.76 3.40 8.43
C GLN A 83 -5.57 3.42 7.45
N GLU A 84 -5.16 2.26 6.95
CA GLU A 84 -4.16 2.16 5.88
C GLU A 84 -4.62 2.94 4.64
N GLN A 85 -5.83 2.67 4.16
CA GLN A 85 -6.40 3.35 2.99
C GLN A 85 -6.55 4.86 3.19
N THR A 86 -6.71 5.32 4.43
CA THR A 86 -6.81 6.74 4.75
C THR A 86 -5.48 7.42 5.09
N GLY A 87 -4.34 6.73 4.86
CA GLY A 87 -3.01 7.34 4.90
C GLY A 87 -2.07 6.86 6.01
N MET A 88 -2.47 5.87 6.83
CA MET A 88 -1.58 5.32 7.87
C MET A 88 -0.60 4.30 7.32
N TYR A 89 0.37 4.74 6.52
CA TYR A 89 1.44 3.94 5.97
C TYR A 89 2.73 4.74 5.80
N GLY A 90 3.87 4.07 5.85
CA GLY A 90 5.19 4.69 5.68
C GLY A 90 6.26 3.65 5.33
N ALA A 91 7.38 4.10 4.81
CA ALA A 91 8.47 3.26 4.36
C ALA A 91 9.44 2.89 5.51
N ILE A 92 10.07 1.72 5.37
CA ILE A 92 11.18 1.26 6.22
C ILE A 92 12.37 0.95 5.31
N VAL A 93 13.53 1.50 5.65
CA VAL A 93 14.81 1.15 5.03
C VAL A 93 15.71 0.54 6.08
N ILE A 94 16.26 -0.64 5.81
CA ILE A 94 17.18 -1.32 6.73
C ILE A 94 18.53 -1.47 6.04
N ASP A 95 19.47 -0.66 6.47
CA ASP A 95 20.85 -0.69 5.96
C ASP A 95 21.59 -1.94 6.46
N PRO A 96 22.49 -2.54 5.65
CA PRO A 96 23.37 -3.60 6.09
C PRO A 96 24.28 -3.15 7.24
N ALA A 97 24.57 -4.05 8.19
CA ALA A 97 25.44 -3.75 9.35
C ALA A 97 26.86 -3.31 8.91
N GLY A 98 27.38 -3.87 7.81
CA GLY A 98 28.68 -3.56 7.21
C GLY A 98 28.67 -2.38 6.23
N GLY A 99 27.55 -1.69 6.07
CA GLY A 99 27.33 -0.67 5.05
C GLY A 99 26.81 -1.25 3.74
N ASP A 100 26.17 -0.41 2.93
CA ASP A 100 25.65 -0.81 1.62
C ASP A 100 26.82 -1.02 0.63
N PRO A 101 26.91 -2.19 -0.03
CA PRO A 101 27.89 -2.43 -1.07
C PRO A 101 27.65 -1.57 -2.34
N ILE A 102 26.42 -1.12 -2.53
CA ILE A 102 26.05 -0.26 -3.66
C ILE A 102 26.33 1.19 -3.27
N ARG A 103 27.19 1.84 -4.03
CA ARG A 103 27.46 3.27 -3.87
C ARG A 103 26.64 4.05 -4.89
N ALA A 104 25.88 5.01 -4.41
CA ALA A 104 25.09 5.93 -5.23
C ALA A 104 25.39 7.37 -4.80
N ASP A 105 25.36 8.31 -5.74
CA ASP A 105 25.48 9.74 -5.44
C ASP A 105 24.24 10.27 -4.72
N ARG A 106 23.10 9.62 -4.93
CA ARG A 106 21.80 9.95 -4.32
C ARG A 106 21.01 8.68 -4.07
N ASP A 107 20.30 8.66 -2.96
CA ASP A 107 19.41 7.57 -2.54
C ASP A 107 18.04 8.14 -2.16
N TYR A 108 16.99 7.67 -2.83
CA TYR A 108 15.63 8.13 -2.63
C TYR A 108 14.72 6.95 -2.32
N VAL A 109 13.83 7.13 -1.35
CA VAL A 109 12.73 6.22 -1.11
C VAL A 109 11.54 6.68 -1.95
N VAL A 110 11.04 5.78 -2.79
CA VAL A 110 9.83 6.00 -3.58
C VAL A 110 8.73 5.09 -3.02
N GLN A 111 7.72 5.70 -2.42
CA GLN A 111 6.53 5.01 -1.94
C GLN A 111 5.36 5.34 -2.84
N LEU A 112 4.83 4.31 -3.50
CA LEU A 112 3.65 4.40 -4.35
C LEU A 112 2.41 4.12 -3.50
N ALA A 113 1.34 4.84 -3.78
CA ALA A 113 0.04 4.63 -3.15
C ALA A 113 -1.08 5.03 -4.11
N ASP A 114 -2.25 4.52 -3.84
CA ASP A 114 -3.51 4.91 -4.45
C ASP A 114 -4.37 5.62 -3.41
N TRP A 115 -5.03 6.67 -3.86
CA TRP A 115 -5.87 7.52 -3.03
C TRP A 115 -7.28 7.60 -3.61
N THR A 116 -8.27 7.58 -2.74
CA THR A 116 -9.64 7.88 -3.10
C THR A 116 -10.25 8.86 -2.09
N ASP A 117 -11.07 9.78 -2.58
CA ASP A 117 -11.88 10.68 -1.74
C ASP A 117 -13.20 10.04 -1.32
N GLU A 118 -13.52 8.86 -1.86
CA GLU A 118 -14.68 8.08 -1.43
C GLU A 118 -14.40 7.41 -0.08
N ASP A 119 -15.40 7.36 0.79
CA ASP A 119 -15.27 6.65 2.08
C ASP A 119 -14.87 5.18 1.86
N PRO A 120 -13.73 4.72 2.43
CA PRO A 120 -13.20 3.39 2.16
C PRO A 120 -14.11 2.25 2.63
N MET A 121 -14.98 2.47 3.63
CA MET A 121 -15.97 1.48 4.03
C MET A 121 -17.08 1.34 2.98
N THR A 122 -17.44 2.44 2.33
CA THR A 122 -18.37 2.44 1.19
C THR A 122 -17.77 1.70 0.00
N VAL A 123 -16.49 1.96 -0.33
CA VAL A 123 -15.76 1.21 -1.36
C VAL A 123 -15.74 -0.29 -1.06
N MET A 124 -15.37 -0.67 0.17
CA MET A 124 -15.35 -2.07 0.60
C MET A 124 -16.74 -2.73 0.47
N THR A 125 -17.80 -2.02 0.84
CA THR A 125 -19.17 -2.52 0.73
C THR A 125 -19.56 -2.78 -0.73
N LYS A 126 -19.25 -1.85 -1.63
CA LYS A 126 -19.47 -2.01 -3.07
C LYS A 126 -18.72 -3.21 -3.63
N LEU A 127 -17.43 -3.35 -3.31
CA LEU A 127 -16.59 -4.46 -3.77
C LEU A 127 -17.05 -5.82 -3.21
N LYS A 128 -17.59 -5.86 -1.98
CA LYS A 128 -18.19 -7.09 -1.43
C LYS A 128 -19.50 -7.47 -2.13
N MET A 129 -20.26 -6.49 -2.59
CA MET A 129 -21.52 -6.75 -3.34
C MET A 129 -21.23 -7.14 -4.78
N GLN A 130 -20.24 -6.49 -5.40
CA GLN A 130 -19.86 -6.69 -6.79
C GLN A 130 -18.34 -6.42 -6.93
N SER A 131 -17.52 -7.46 -7.08
CA SER A 131 -16.06 -7.36 -7.11
C SER A 131 -15.52 -6.52 -8.26
N ASP A 132 -16.27 -6.41 -9.35
CA ASP A 132 -15.94 -5.61 -10.53
C ASP A 132 -16.67 -4.25 -10.59
N TYR A 133 -17.19 -3.76 -9.45
CA TYR A 133 -17.98 -2.52 -9.40
C TYR A 133 -17.27 -1.33 -10.06
N TYR A 134 -15.96 -1.20 -9.87
CA TYR A 134 -15.14 -0.12 -10.42
C TYR A 134 -14.43 -0.50 -11.73
N ASN A 135 -14.68 -1.70 -12.26
CA ASN A 135 -14.08 -2.16 -13.48
C ASN A 135 -14.83 -1.61 -14.71
N PHE A 136 -14.37 -0.49 -15.24
CA PHE A 136 -14.93 0.12 -16.44
C PHE A 136 -14.26 -0.36 -17.74
N ASN A 137 -13.16 -1.10 -17.67
CA ASN A 137 -12.38 -1.60 -18.80
C ASN A 137 -12.68 -3.08 -19.12
N GLN A 138 -13.95 -3.45 -19.14
CA GLN A 138 -14.35 -4.84 -19.45
C GLN A 138 -14.17 -5.14 -20.95
N PRO A 139 -13.80 -6.39 -21.31
CA PRO A 139 -13.63 -6.82 -22.69
C PRO A 139 -14.99 -7.05 -23.39
N THR A 140 -15.80 -5.99 -23.49
CA THR A 140 -17.11 -6.03 -24.13
C THR A 140 -16.98 -6.07 -25.65
N ALA A 141 -18.05 -6.47 -26.36
CA ALA A 141 -18.11 -6.41 -27.82
C ALA A 141 -17.95 -4.98 -28.32
N VAL A 142 -18.56 -4.00 -27.64
CA VAL A 142 -18.43 -2.56 -27.98
C VAL A 142 -16.98 -2.11 -27.89
N GLN A 143 -16.26 -2.52 -26.83
CA GLN A 143 -14.84 -2.20 -26.67
C GLN A 143 -14.01 -2.89 -27.77
N PHE A 144 -14.36 -4.10 -28.19
CA PHE A 144 -13.67 -4.78 -29.29
C PHE A 144 -13.76 -3.97 -30.60
N PHE A 145 -14.95 -3.53 -30.98
CA PHE A 145 -15.13 -2.72 -32.18
C PHE A 145 -14.42 -1.37 -32.09
N ARG A 146 -14.38 -0.77 -30.91
CA ARG A 146 -13.66 0.48 -30.69
C ARG A 146 -12.14 0.26 -30.80
N ASP A 147 -11.59 -0.79 -30.17
CA ASP A 147 -10.18 -1.16 -30.29
C ASP A 147 -9.81 -1.48 -31.74
N ALA A 148 -10.67 -2.22 -32.44
CA ALA A 148 -10.47 -2.54 -33.87
C ALA A 148 -10.49 -1.31 -34.79
N SER A 149 -11.32 -0.32 -34.46
CA SER A 149 -11.37 0.95 -35.20
C SER A 149 -10.14 1.81 -34.94
N ASN A 150 -9.64 1.86 -33.72
CA ASN A 150 -8.53 2.73 -33.32
C ASN A 150 -7.16 2.12 -33.64
N ASP A 151 -6.97 0.82 -33.32
CA ASP A 151 -5.67 0.15 -33.32
C ASP A 151 -5.56 -0.92 -34.42
N GLY A 152 -6.66 -1.18 -35.13
CA GLY A 152 -6.77 -2.21 -36.15
C GLY A 152 -7.22 -3.56 -35.60
N LEU A 153 -7.88 -4.34 -36.49
CA LEU A 153 -8.50 -5.63 -36.13
C LEU A 153 -7.50 -6.62 -35.54
N SER A 154 -6.30 -6.69 -36.13
CA SER A 154 -5.25 -7.61 -35.64
C SER A 154 -4.82 -7.29 -34.22
N ALA A 155 -4.64 -6.01 -33.87
CA ALA A 155 -4.29 -5.58 -32.53
C ALA A 155 -5.40 -5.90 -31.53
N ALA A 156 -6.66 -5.63 -31.88
CA ALA A 156 -7.82 -5.96 -31.05
C ALA A 156 -7.95 -7.46 -30.76
N ILE A 157 -7.71 -8.30 -31.77
CA ILE A 157 -7.71 -9.77 -31.63
C ILE A 157 -6.54 -10.22 -30.71
N ASN A 158 -5.34 -9.70 -30.93
CA ASN A 158 -4.16 -10.09 -30.15
C ASN A 158 -4.31 -9.67 -28.69
N LYS A 159 -4.85 -8.49 -28.41
CA LYS A 159 -5.18 -8.02 -27.05
C LYS A 159 -6.09 -9.03 -26.32
N ARG A 160 -7.15 -9.50 -26.98
CA ARG A 160 -8.07 -10.47 -26.40
C ARG A 160 -7.47 -11.87 -26.24
N LYS A 161 -6.61 -12.30 -27.16
CA LYS A 161 -5.85 -13.56 -27.02
C LYS A 161 -4.90 -13.49 -25.83
N MET A 162 -4.21 -12.37 -25.64
CA MET A 162 -3.34 -12.16 -24.49
C MET A 162 -4.13 -12.23 -23.18
N TRP A 163 -5.28 -11.58 -23.07
CA TRP A 163 -6.16 -11.65 -21.91
C TRP A 163 -6.59 -13.09 -21.60
N ASN A 164 -7.02 -13.83 -22.62
CA ASN A 164 -7.42 -15.22 -22.46
C ASN A 164 -6.27 -16.13 -22.01
N GLN A 165 -5.04 -15.86 -22.45
CA GLN A 165 -3.85 -16.59 -22.02
C GLN A 165 -3.46 -16.32 -20.57
N MET A 166 -3.74 -15.13 -20.05
CA MET A 166 -3.47 -14.76 -18.65
C MET A 166 -4.35 -15.52 -17.66
N ARG A 167 -5.39 -16.21 -18.11
CA ARG A 167 -6.35 -16.95 -17.29
C ARG A 167 -6.97 -16.13 -16.16
N MET A 168 -7.01 -14.84 -16.34
CA MET A 168 -7.65 -13.92 -15.40
C MET A 168 -9.16 -13.93 -15.63
N ASN A 169 -9.92 -13.73 -14.54
CA ASN A 169 -11.32 -13.41 -14.69
C ASN A 169 -11.41 -12.11 -15.53
N PRO A 170 -12.34 -12.01 -16.50
CA PRO A 170 -12.55 -10.77 -17.25
C PRO A 170 -12.77 -9.53 -16.36
N THR A 171 -13.24 -9.75 -15.14
CA THR A 171 -13.43 -8.70 -14.11
C THR A 171 -12.19 -8.41 -13.29
N ASP A 172 -11.18 -9.28 -13.29
CA ASP A 172 -9.90 -9.10 -12.58
C ASP A 172 -8.90 -8.22 -13.35
N LEU A 173 -9.25 -7.80 -14.56
CA LEU A 173 -8.39 -7.01 -15.44
C LEU A 173 -8.21 -5.56 -15.00
N SER A 174 -8.90 -5.15 -14.00
CA SER A 174 -8.70 -3.88 -13.37
C SER A 174 -8.91 -4.03 -11.87
N ASP A 175 -7.98 -4.63 -11.21
CA ASP A 175 -7.71 -4.21 -9.87
C ASP A 175 -7.59 -2.69 -9.93
N ILE A 176 -8.50 -1.97 -9.29
CA ILE A 176 -8.33 -0.54 -9.05
C ILE A 176 -7.96 0.26 -10.32
N SER A 177 -8.92 0.59 -11.12
CA SER A 177 -8.69 1.49 -12.26
C SER A 177 -8.41 2.92 -11.77
N ALA A 178 -7.56 3.65 -12.49
CA ALA A 178 -7.28 5.07 -12.26
C ALA A 178 -8.54 5.98 -12.29
N HIS A 179 -9.67 5.47 -12.72
CA HIS A 179 -10.96 6.16 -12.65
C HIS A 179 -11.50 6.33 -11.24
N THR A 180 -11.09 5.44 -10.31
CA THR A 180 -11.57 5.44 -8.92
C THR A 180 -10.51 5.97 -7.96
N TYR A 181 -9.23 5.81 -8.32
CA TYR A 181 -8.11 6.17 -7.48
C TYR A 181 -7.21 7.18 -8.16
N THR A 182 -6.60 8.03 -7.33
CA THR A 182 -5.50 8.92 -7.73
C THR A 182 -4.19 8.27 -7.30
N TYR A 183 -3.31 8.01 -8.24
CA TYR A 183 -1.99 7.47 -7.92
C TYR A 183 -1.10 8.54 -7.32
N LEU A 184 -0.46 8.18 -6.21
CA LEU A 184 0.46 9.05 -5.48
C LEU A 184 1.87 8.43 -5.49
N MET A 185 2.86 9.29 -5.56
CA MET A 185 4.26 8.96 -5.29
C MET A 185 4.74 9.87 -4.16
N ASN A 186 5.15 9.29 -3.03
CA ASN A 186 5.50 10.04 -1.82
C ASN A 186 4.40 11.06 -1.38
N GLY A 187 3.13 10.69 -1.56
CA GLY A 187 1.98 11.52 -1.16
C GLY A 187 1.60 12.63 -2.14
N VAL A 188 2.26 12.74 -3.29
CA VAL A 188 1.94 13.73 -4.33
C VAL A 188 1.48 13.08 -5.63
N THR A 189 0.58 13.77 -6.32
CA THR A 189 0.13 13.37 -7.66
C THR A 189 1.20 13.63 -8.71
N PRO A 190 1.13 13.02 -9.91
CA PRO A 190 2.07 13.29 -11.00
C PRO A 190 2.14 14.77 -11.44
N ALA A 191 1.10 15.55 -11.16
CA ALA A 191 1.08 17.00 -11.41
C ALA A 191 1.70 17.84 -10.28
N GLY A 192 2.06 17.20 -9.15
CA GLY A 192 2.71 17.86 -8.02
C GLY A 192 4.21 18.03 -8.23
N ASN A 193 4.78 18.99 -7.53
CA ASN A 193 6.23 19.18 -7.52
C ASN A 193 6.89 18.11 -6.65
N TRP A 194 7.78 17.35 -7.25
CA TRP A 194 8.64 16.37 -6.58
C TRP A 194 9.85 17.13 -6.01
N THR A 195 9.90 17.31 -4.72
CA THR A 195 11.08 17.90 -4.04
C THR A 195 11.80 16.85 -3.20
#